data_cccc17293df2bb313f0240359e91d447
#
_entry.id   cccc17293df2bb313f0240359e91d447
#
_cell.length_a   1.000
_cell.length_b   1.000
_cell.length_c   1.000
_cell.angle_alpha   90.00
_cell.angle_beta   90.00
_cell.angle_gamma   90.00
#
_symmetry.space_group_name_H-M   'P 1'
#
loop_
_entity.id
_entity.type
_entity.pdbx_description
1 polymer ?
#
loop_
_entity_poly.entity_id
_entity_poly.type
_entity_poly.pdbx_seq_one_letter_code
_entity_poly.pdbx_strand_id
1 'polypeptide(L)'
;MFSIRQALRHDLALVRDVGIRTYQAHFGELWHHKAELDAFLAQDFAVEALEQTLQDPDVCWLLGYEEERLVGYARLNFNSLLAPTQQTGVELQKIYFLPEYAGQGYGQRFFEQVQQRALERRQTTLWLEVLKRNTSAQRFYQRQGLSICGETCYTSAQGSIGIWYMSKAL
;
A
#
# COMPACT_ATOMS: atom_id res chain seq x y z
N MET A 1 -0.40 -15.94 16.65
CA MET A 1 0.10 -14.59 17.01
C MET A 1 0.45 -13.85 15.71
N PHE A 2 -0.01 -12.62 15.57
CA PHE A 2 0.28 -11.81 14.39
C PHE A 2 1.70 -11.24 14.44
N SER A 3 2.43 -11.39 13.34
CA SER A 3 3.80 -10.89 13.20
C SER A 3 4.00 -10.20 11.85
N ILE A 4 4.95 -9.26 11.79
CA ILE A 4 5.28 -8.51 10.58
C ILE A 4 6.78 -8.59 10.38
N ARG A 5 7.19 -8.89 9.15
CA ARG A 5 8.60 -8.88 8.78
C ARG A 5 8.81 -8.22 7.43
N GLN A 6 10.02 -7.76 7.19
CA GLN A 6 10.39 -7.23 5.89
C GLN A 6 10.55 -8.39 4.89
N ALA A 7 10.03 -8.19 3.68
CA ALA A 7 10.27 -9.10 2.57
C ALA A 7 11.70 -8.96 2.06
N LEU A 8 12.31 -10.10 1.76
CA LEU A 8 13.63 -10.19 1.15
C LEU A 8 13.50 -10.65 -0.31
N ARG A 9 14.61 -10.65 -1.04
CA ARG A 9 14.61 -11.01 -2.45
C ARG A 9 13.98 -12.39 -2.73
N HIS A 10 14.21 -13.36 -1.86
CA HIS A 10 13.63 -14.70 -2.01
C HIS A 10 12.11 -14.77 -1.76
N ASP A 11 11.51 -13.69 -1.26
CA ASP A 11 10.07 -13.59 -1.04
C ASP A 11 9.29 -13.08 -2.26
N LEU A 12 9.94 -12.90 -3.41
CA LEU A 12 9.33 -12.33 -4.60
C LEU A 12 8.01 -13.03 -4.97
N ALA A 13 8.00 -14.35 -4.97
CA ALA A 13 6.79 -15.12 -5.30
C ALA A 13 5.65 -14.87 -4.30
N LEU A 14 5.97 -14.75 -3.00
CA LEU A 14 4.99 -14.43 -1.96
C LEU A 14 4.42 -13.03 -2.13
N VAL A 15 5.27 -12.03 -2.37
CA VAL A 15 4.85 -10.64 -2.62
C VAL A 15 3.94 -10.59 -3.84
N ARG A 16 4.31 -11.24 -4.92
CA ARG A 16 3.54 -11.28 -6.14
C ARG A 16 2.18 -11.93 -5.93
N ASP A 17 2.14 -13.08 -5.28
CA ASP A 17 0.89 -13.80 -5.03
C ASP A 17 -0.07 -13.00 -4.13
N VAL A 18 0.39 -12.52 -2.99
CA VAL A 18 -0.46 -11.75 -2.08
C VAL A 18 -0.91 -10.43 -2.70
N GLY A 19 -0.04 -9.78 -3.47
CA GLY A 19 -0.37 -8.53 -4.17
C GLY A 19 -1.49 -8.72 -5.19
N ILE A 20 -1.38 -9.74 -6.04
CA ILE A 20 -2.40 -10.05 -7.05
C ILE A 20 -3.72 -10.44 -6.38
N ARG A 21 -3.69 -11.33 -5.41
CA ARG A 21 -4.90 -11.81 -4.73
C ARG A 21 -5.64 -10.71 -4.01
N THR A 22 -4.93 -9.84 -3.29
CA THR A 22 -5.56 -8.72 -2.58
C THR A 22 -6.11 -7.68 -3.53
N TYR A 23 -5.41 -7.39 -4.63
CA TYR A 23 -5.91 -6.45 -5.64
C TYR A 23 -7.19 -6.97 -6.28
N GLN A 24 -7.22 -8.22 -6.69
CA GLN A 24 -8.42 -8.84 -7.27
C GLN A 24 -9.60 -8.80 -6.30
N ALA A 25 -9.36 -9.09 -5.03
CA ALA A 25 -10.40 -9.09 -4.00
C ALA A 25 -10.96 -7.69 -3.71
N HIS A 26 -10.10 -6.66 -3.66
CA HIS A 26 -10.51 -5.29 -3.30
C HIS A 26 -10.96 -4.46 -4.50
N PHE A 27 -10.41 -4.70 -5.68
CA PHE A 27 -10.60 -3.83 -6.85
C PHE A 27 -11.08 -4.55 -8.10
N GLY A 28 -11.20 -5.88 -8.08
CA GLY A 28 -11.56 -6.67 -9.27
C GLY A 28 -12.90 -6.26 -9.88
N GLU A 29 -13.88 -5.92 -9.05
CA GLU A 29 -15.21 -5.52 -9.49
C GLU A 29 -15.23 -4.15 -10.20
N LEU A 30 -14.19 -3.35 -10.06
CA LEU A 30 -14.06 -2.05 -10.73
C LEU A 30 -13.72 -2.18 -12.22
N TRP A 31 -13.29 -3.36 -12.64
CA TRP A 31 -12.87 -3.63 -14.00
C TRP A 31 -14.01 -4.25 -14.80
N HIS A 32 -14.31 -3.69 -15.96
CA HIS A 32 -15.38 -4.20 -16.83
C HIS A 32 -14.96 -5.45 -17.60
N HIS A 33 -13.66 -5.63 -17.82
CA HIS A 33 -13.12 -6.76 -18.58
C HIS A 33 -12.02 -7.46 -17.81
N LYS A 34 -12.19 -8.76 -17.58
CA LYS A 34 -11.21 -9.58 -16.86
C LYS A 34 -9.83 -9.56 -17.55
N ALA A 35 -9.80 -9.58 -18.88
CA ALA A 35 -8.56 -9.57 -19.63
C ALA A 35 -7.73 -8.29 -19.37
N GLU A 36 -8.40 -7.15 -19.22
CA GLU A 36 -7.74 -5.88 -18.89
C GLU A 36 -7.19 -5.89 -17.47
N LEU A 37 -7.94 -6.43 -16.53
CA LEU A 37 -7.48 -6.61 -15.15
C LEU A 37 -6.24 -7.51 -15.10
N ASP A 38 -6.29 -8.66 -15.77
CA ASP A 38 -5.18 -9.60 -15.79
C ASP A 38 -3.93 -8.98 -16.42
N ALA A 39 -4.09 -8.20 -17.50
CA ALA A 39 -2.97 -7.47 -18.12
C ALA A 39 -2.39 -6.40 -17.20
N PHE A 40 -3.23 -5.65 -16.49
CA PHE A 40 -2.80 -4.67 -15.51
C PHE A 40 -1.99 -5.33 -14.38
N LEU A 41 -2.49 -6.43 -13.83
CA LEU A 41 -1.83 -7.14 -12.74
C LEU A 41 -0.51 -7.76 -13.19
N ALA A 42 -0.46 -8.29 -14.42
CA ALA A 42 0.77 -8.83 -14.98
C ALA A 42 1.86 -7.76 -15.13
N GLN A 43 1.47 -6.52 -15.41
CA GLN A 43 2.39 -5.39 -15.53
C GLN A 43 2.78 -4.83 -14.16
N ASP A 44 1.79 -4.58 -13.28
CA ASP A 44 2.02 -3.96 -11.96
C ASP A 44 2.82 -4.89 -11.02
N PHE A 45 2.63 -6.20 -11.16
CA PHE A 45 3.37 -7.23 -10.41
C PHE A 45 4.32 -8.04 -11.29
N ALA A 46 4.87 -7.41 -12.32
CA ALA A 46 5.86 -8.07 -13.18
C ALA A 46 7.09 -8.48 -12.37
N VAL A 47 7.61 -9.67 -12.63
CA VAL A 47 8.72 -10.26 -11.87
C VAL A 47 9.94 -9.33 -11.84
N GLU A 48 10.32 -8.80 -13.00
CA GLU A 48 11.47 -7.90 -13.13
C GLU A 48 11.29 -6.61 -12.32
N ALA A 49 10.10 -6.03 -12.36
CA ALA A 49 9.78 -4.81 -11.61
C ALA A 49 9.80 -5.08 -10.10
N LEU A 50 9.22 -6.19 -9.66
CA LEU A 50 9.24 -6.58 -8.24
C LEU A 50 10.66 -6.87 -7.76
N GLU A 51 11.46 -7.55 -8.56
CA GLU A 51 12.85 -7.85 -8.23
C GLU A 51 13.65 -6.57 -8.01
N GLN A 52 13.47 -5.58 -8.88
CA GLN A 52 14.12 -4.27 -8.74
C GLN A 52 13.69 -3.58 -7.44
N THR A 53 12.41 -3.58 -7.11
CA THR A 53 11.90 -2.94 -5.89
C THR A 53 12.38 -3.65 -4.62
N LEU A 54 12.52 -4.96 -4.64
CA LEU A 54 13.03 -5.73 -3.50
C LEU A 54 14.51 -5.48 -3.22
N GLN A 55 15.24 -4.96 -4.21
CA GLN A 55 16.66 -4.59 -4.09
C GLN A 55 16.86 -3.09 -3.85
N ASP A 56 15.84 -2.26 -4.06
CA ASP A 56 15.92 -0.82 -3.90
C ASP A 56 15.96 -0.45 -2.41
N PRO A 57 17.00 0.25 -1.93
CA PRO A 57 17.08 0.64 -0.52
C PRO A 57 15.99 1.61 -0.08
N ASP A 58 15.34 2.31 -1.02
CA ASP A 58 14.24 3.23 -0.72
C ASP A 58 12.86 2.58 -0.80
N VAL A 59 12.79 1.28 -1.06
CA VAL A 59 11.54 0.51 -1.07
C VAL A 59 11.58 -0.56 0.01
N CYS A 60 10.51 -0.63 0.79
CA CYS A 60 10.34 -1.66 1.82
C CYS A 60 9.00 -2.36 1.65
N TRP A 61 9.03 -3.66 1.44
CA TRP A 61 7.84 -4.51 1.46
C TRP A 61 7.75 -5.18 2.82
N LEU A 62 6.59 -5.07 3.47
CA LEU A 62 6.30 -5.72 4.74
C LEU A 62 5.29 -6.83 4.52
N LEU A 63 5.55 -7.98 5.12
CA LEU A 63 4.68 -9.15 5.08
C LEU A 63 4.11 -9.40 6.47
N GLY A 64 2.79 -9.57 6.55
CA GLY A 64 2.08 -9.83 7.79
C GLY A 64 1.58 -11.28 7.85
N TYR A 65 1.84 -11.92 8.99
CA TYR A 65 1.49 -13.31 9.21
C TYR A 65 0.64 -13.48 10.47
N GLU A 66 -0.39 -14.29 10.37
CA GLU A 66 -1.03 -14.88 11.54
C GLU A 66 -0.51 -16.31 11.66
N GLU A 67 0.34 -16.53 12.68
CA GLU A 67 1.13 -17.74 12.80
C GLU A 67 2.02 -17.93 11.55
N GLU A 68 1.77 -18.96 10.75
CA GLU A 68 2.53 -19.25 9.52
C GLU A 68 1.79 -18.82 8.24
N ARG A 69 0.60 -18.20 8.37
CA ARG A 69 -0.22 -17.81 7.23
C ARG A 69 0.00 -16.36 6.86
N LEU A 70 0.36 -16.12 5.62
CA LEU A 70 0.46 -14.77 5.08
C LEU A 70 -0.96 -14.18 4.94
N VAL A 71 -1.22 -13.07 5.63
CA VAL A 71 -2.55 -12.47 5.68
C VAL A 71 -2.65 -11.12 5.02
N GLY A 72 -1.53 -10.46 4.80
CA GLY A 72 -1.51 -9.13 4.19
C GLY A 72 -0.10 -8.60 3.97
N TYR A 73 -0.01 -7.43 3.36
CA TYR A 73 1.27 -6.81 3.06
C TYR A 73 1.15 -5.29 3.01
N ALA A 74 2.31 -4.62 3.08
CA ALA A 74 2.42 -3.19 2.84
C ALA A 74 3.66 -2.89 2.00
N ARG A 75 3.62 -1.79 1.25
CA ARG A 75 4.78 -1.24 0.54
C ARG A 75 5.01 0.18 0.96
N LEU A 76 6.24 0.47 1.36
CA LEU A 76 6.73 1.80 1.70
C LEU A 76 7.72 2.27 0.65
N ASN A 77 7.61 3.53 0.24
CA ASN A 77 8.62 4.20 -0.57
C ASN A 77 9.21 5.34 0.27
N PHE A 78 10.48 5.23 0.65
CA PHE A 78 11.17 6.27 1.41
C PHE A 78 11.64 7.39 0.48
N ASN A 79 11.83 8.57 1.03
CA ASN A 79 12.33 9.74 0.31
C ASN A 79 11.49 10.07 -0.93
N SER A 80 10.17 9.92 -0.81
CA SER A 80 9.21 10.12 -1.88
C SER A 80 8.56 11.50 -1.79
N LEU A 81 8.43 12.18 -2.92
CA LEU A 81 7.88 13.53 -3.00
C LEU A 81 6.35 13.50 -2.87
N LEU A 82 5.84 14.22 -1.88
CA LEU A 82 4.42 14.52 -1.73
C LEU A 82 4.11 15.79 -2.54
N ALA A 83 3.55 15.62 -3.73
CA ALA A 83 3.39 16.69 -4.70
C ALA A 83 2.64 17.92 -4.19
N PRO A 84 1.48 17.82 -3.50
CA PRO A 84 0.74 19.02 -3.08
C PRO A 84 1.50 19.95 -2.14
N THR A 85 2.35 19.39 -1.27
CA THR A 85 3.08 20.18 -0.26
C THR A 85 4.56 20.36 -0.60
N GLN A 86 5.05 19.66 -1.61
CA GLN A 86 6.48 19.62 -1.99
C GLN A 86 7.39 19.08 -0.88
N GLN A 87 6.83 18.42 0.12
CA GLN A 87 7.59 17.74 1.17
C GLN A 87 8.06 16.37 0.69
N THR A 88 9.21 15.96 1.17
CA THR A 88 9.71 14.60 0.94
C THR A 88 9.52 13.78 2.20
N GLY A 89 9.00 12.58 2.04
CA GLY A 89 8.74 11.68 3.16
C GLY A 89 8.52 10.25 2.72
N VAL A 90 7.99 9.43 3.62
CA VAL A 90 7.65 8.05 3.30
C VAL A 90 6.21 7.98 2.76
N GLU A 91 6.07 7.36 1.59
CA GLU A 91 4.77 7.01 1.03
C GLU A 91 4.37 5.60 1.48
N LEU A 92 3.21 5.48 2.11
CA LEU A 92 2.56 4.19 2.26
C LEU A 92 1.77 3.91 0.98
N GLN A 93 2.43 3.25 0.02
CA GLN A 93 1.85 3.04 -1.31
C GLN A 93 0.81 1.93 -1.31
N LYS A 94 1.01 0.88 -0.50
CA LYS A 94 0.10 -0.27 -0.43
C LYS A 94 0.00 -0.75 1.02
N ILE A 95 -1.23 -1.03 1.45
CA ILE A 95 -1.53 -1.73 2.69
C ILE A 95 -2.83 -2.49 2.47
N TYR A 96 -2.73 -3.81 2.32
CA TYR A 96 -3.88 -4.65 1.99
C TYR A 96 -3.85 -5.96 2.75
N PHE A 97 -5.03 -6.45 3.10
CA PHE A 97 -5.23 -7.74 3.73
C PHE A 97 -6.11 -8.62 2.86
N LEU A 98 -5.89 -9.92 2.93
CA LEU A 98 -6.83 -10.88 2.35
C LEU A 98 -8.18 -10.72 3.06
N PRO A 99 -9.33 -10.80 2.31
CA PRO A 99 -10.65 -10.47 2.87
C PRO A 99 -11.02 -11.25 4.12
N GLU A 100 -10.62 -12.52 4.21
CA GLU A 100 -10.89 -13.39 5.37
C GLU A 100 -10.22 -12.92 6.66
N TYR A 101 -9.27 -11.98 6.57
CA TYR A 101 -8.56 -11.43 7.72
C TYR A 101 -8.92 -9.97 8.01
N ALA A 102 -9.88 -9.41 7.28
CA ALA A 102 -10.33 -8.04 7.50
C ALA A 102 -11.03 -7.89 8.85
N GLY A 103 -10.94 -6.70 9.46
CA GLY A 103 -11.65 -6.37 10.69
C GLY A 103 -11.08 -6.97 11.97
N GLN A 104 -9.86 -7.51 11.94
CA GLN A 104 -9.22 -8.14 13.11
C GLN A 104 -8.17 -7.27 13.79
N GLY A 105 -8.11 -5.97 13.43
CA GLY A 105 -7.14 -5.04 14.03
C GLY A 105 -5.73 -5.13 13.45
N TYR A 106 -5.50 -5.91 12.42
CA TYR A 106 -4.19 -6.05 11.80
C TYR A 106 -3.73 -4.75 11.14
N GLY A 107 -4.64 -3.98 10.59
CA GLY A 107 -4.34 -2.68 9.98
C GLY A 107 -3.66 -1.72 10.95
N GLN A 108 -4.16 -1.64 12.18
CA GLN A 108 -3.55 -0.83 13.25
C GLN A 108 -2.12 -1.29 13.54
N ARG A 109 -1.90 -2.57 13.68
CA ARG A 109 -0.59 -3.13 13.97
C ARG A 109 0.39 -2.92 12.81
N PHE A 110 -0.09 -3.07 11.58
CA PHE A 110 0.71 -2.75 10.40
C PHE A 110 1.11 -1.28 10.37
N PHE A 111 0.15 -0.39 10.65
CA PHE A 111 0.40 1.04 10.62
C PHE A 111 1.43 1.47 11.67
N GLU A 112 1.39 0.87 12.85
CA GLU A 112 2.40 1.08 13.89
C GLU A 112 3.81 0.70 13.41
N GLN A 113 3.93 -0.43 12.72
CA GLN A 113 5.20 -0.86 12.11
C GLN A 113 5.66 0.09 10.99
N VAL A 114 4.75 0.57 10.18
CA VAL A 114 5.03 1.56 9.14
C VAL A 114 5.64 2.83 9.75
N GLN A 115 5.00 3.35 10.79
CA GLN A 115 5.49 4.54 11.49
C GLN A 115 6.88 4.31 12.12
N GLN A 116 7.07 3.16 12.75
CA GLN A 116 8.36 2.82 13.35
C GLN A 116 9.48 2.78 12.29
N ARG A 117 9.24 2.12 11.16
CA ARG A 117 10.19 2.07 10.05
C ARG A 117 10.49 3.45 9.49
N ALA A 118 9.48 4.28 9.38
CA ALA A 118 9.63 5.66 8.92
C ALA A 118 10.55 6.47 9.85
N LEU A 119 10.36 6.35 11.16
CA LEU A 119 11.18 7.03 12.16
C LEU A 119 12.63 6.52 12.17
N GLU A 120 12.83 5.21 12.04
CA GLU A 120 14.16 4.59 11.92
C GLU A 120 14.93 5.13 10.71
N ARG A 121 14.22 5.42 9.62
CA ARG A 121 14.77 6.01 8.39
C ARG A 121 14.78 7.54 8.42
N ARG A 122 14.51 8.16 9.59
CA ARG A 122 14.53 9.62 9.80
C ARG A 122 13.59 10.39 8.85
N GLN A 123 12.49 9.76 8.48
CA GLN A 123 11.44 10.41 7.70
C GLN A 123 10.66 11.35 8.63
N THR A 124 10.28 12.52 8.13
CA THR A 124 9.56 13.53 8.91
C THR A 124 8.09 13.67 8.51
N THR A 125 7.72 13.06 7.40
CA THR A 125 6.35 13.06 6.87
C THR A 125 5.98 11.66 6.41
N LEU A 126 4.78 11.22 6.77
CA LEU A 126 4.14 10.01 6.24
C LEU A 126 2.96 10.43 5.38
N TRP A 127 2.86 9.92 4.17
CA TRP A 127 1.77 10.27 3.27
C TRP A 127 1.29 9.08 2.45
N LEU A 128 0.09 9.20 1.90
CA LEU A 128 -0.52 8.19 1.06
C LEU A 128 -1.54 8.80 0.11
N GLU A 129 -1.94 8.01 -0.88
CA GLU A 129 -3.07 8.28 -1.74
C GLU A 129 -4.21 7.34 -1.36
N VAL A 130 -5.45 7.85 -1.37
CA VAL A 130 -6.65 7.06 -1.10
C VAL A 130 -7.78 7.50 -2.01
N LEU A 131 -8.55 6.54 -2.53
CA LEU A 131 -9.70 6.83 -3.36
C LEU A 131 -10.73 7.66 -2.59
N LYS A 132 -11.25 8.72 -3.21
CA LYS A 132 -12.29 9.58 -2.59
C LYS A 132 -13.52 8.80 -2.17
N ARG A 133 -13.86 7.75 -2.89
CA ARG A 133 -14.99 6.87 -2.56
C ARG A 133 -14.71 5.87 -1.45
N ASN A 134 -13.46 5.65 -1.09
CA ASN A 134 -13.10 4.71 -0.02
C ASN A 134 -13.14 5.42 1.35
N THR A 135 -14.34 5.73 1.79
CA THR A 135 -14.57 6.47 3.04
C THR A 135 -14.14 5.68 4.28
N SER A 136 -14.22 4.36 4.22
CA SER A 136 -13.78 3.48 5.30
C SER A 136 -12.27 3.60 5.54
N ALA A 137 -11.48 3.54 4.47
CA ALA A 137 -10.02 3.72 4.55
C ALA A 137 -9.66 5.14 5.03
N GLN A 138 -10.35 6.16 4.53
CA GLN A 138 -10.13 7.54 4.96
C GLN A 138 -10.34 7.69 6.47
N ARG A 139 -11.42 7.11 7.02
CA ARG A 139 -11.67 7.13 8.46
C ARG A 139 -10.58 6.41 9.25
N PHE A 140 -10.11 5.27 8.74
CA PHE A 140 -9.00 4.55 9.36
C PHE A 140 -7.73 5.42 9.41
N TYR A 141 -7.36 6.05 8.29
CA TYR A 141 -6.17 6.92 8.24
C TYR A 141 -6.33 8.17 9.11
N GLN A 142 -7.52 8.75 9.17
CA GLN A 142 -7.81 9.87 10.07
C GLN A 142 -7.60 9.48 11.54
N ARG A 143 -8.03 8.28 11.94
CA ARG A 143 -7.76 7.76 13.28
C ARG A 143 -6.27 7.57 13.55
N GLN A 144 -5.48 7.34 12.52
CA GLN A 144 -4.01 7.25 12.63
C GLN A 144 -3.34 8.64 12.65
N GLY A 145 -4.09 9.72 12.56
CA GLY A 145 -3.58 11.07 12.62
C GLY A 145 -3.28 11.72 11.28
N LEU A 146 -3.63 11.07 10.15
CA LEU A 146 -3.49 11.68 8.83
C LEU A 146 -4.65 12.62 8.53
N SER A 147 -4.36 13.66 7.76
CA SER A 147 -5.36 14.60 7.25
C SER A 147 -5.19 14.80 5.75
N ILE A 148 -6.27 15.19 5.08
CA ILE A 148 -6.25 15.48 3.64
C ILE A 148 -5.39 16.71 3.41
N CYS A 149 -4.43 16.62 2.49
CA CYS A 149 -3.52 17.72 2.15
C CYS A 149 -3.53 18.07 0.66
N GLY A 150 -4.31 17.38 -0.14
CA GLY A 150 -4.43 17.65 -1.58
C GLY A 150 -5.28 16.61 -2.28
N GLU A 151 -5.45 16.79 -3.58
CA GLU A 151 -6.22 15.87 -4.40
C GLU A 151 -5.58 15.68 -5.77
N THR A 152 -5.88 14.56 -6.38
CA THR A 152 -5.54 14.26 -7.77
C THR A 152 -6.61 13.36 -8.36
N CYS A 153 -6.43 12.96 -9.60
CA CYS A 153 -7.32 12.00 -10.23
C CYS A 153 -6.52 11.04 -11.11
N TYR A 154 -7.04 9.84 -11.25
CA TYR A 154 -6.57 8.87 -12.22
C TYR A 154 -7.57 8.82 -13.36
N THR A 155 -7.10 9.11 -14.58
CA THR A 155 -7.95 9.09 -15.79
C THR A 155 -7.58 7.87 -16.63
N SER A 156 -8.59 7.08 -16.97
CA SER A 156 -8.46 5.91 -17.83
C SER A 156 -9.54 5.92 -18.90
N ALA A 157 -9.51 4.93 -19.81
CA ALA A 157 -10.58 4.73 -20.80
C ALA A 157 -11.95 4.54 -20.14
N GLN A 158 -12.00 4.17 -18.86
CA GLN A 158 -13.22 3.93 -18.08
C GLN A 158 -13.70 5.16 -17.33
N GLY A 159 -13.03 6.31 -17.46
CA GLY A 159 -13.38 7.55 -16.78
C GLY A 159 -12.32 8.03 -15.80
N SER A 160 -12.67 9.03 -15.00
CA SER A 160 -11.79 9.64 -14.01
C SER A 160 -12.18 9.20 -12.60
N ILE A 161 -11.16 8.88 -11.79
CA ILE A 161 -11.32 8.45 -10.40
C ILE A 161 -10.62 9.47 -9.51
N GLY A 162 -11.36 10.07 -8.56
CA GLY A 162 -10.82 11.04 -7.62
C GLY A 162 -10.01 10.38 -6.51
N ILE A 163 -8.92 11.02 -6.14
CA ILE A 163 -7.95 10.55 -5.15
C ILE A 163 -7.61 11.68 -4.19
N TRP A 164 -7.61 11.39 -2.89
CA TRP A 164 -7.09 12.27 -1.86
C TRP A 164 -5.63 11.94 -1.56
N TYR A 165 -4.82 12.98 -1.38
CA TYR A 165 -3.55 12.85 -0.64
C TYR A 165 -3.83 13.06 0.84
N MET A 166 -3.31 12.16 1.67
CA MET A 166 -3.37 12.31 3.13
C MET A 166 -1.96 12.25 3.71
N SER A 167 -1.69 13.02 4.74
CA SER A 167 -0.38 13.07 5.37
C SER A 167 -0.44 13.35 6.86
N LYS A 168 0.66 13.03 7.54
CA LYS A 168 0.90 13.45 8.93
C LYS A 168 2.39 13.74 9.14
N ALA A 169 2.69 14.66 10.06
CA ALA A 169 4.04 14.85 10.55
C ALA A 169 4.42 13.71 11.51
N LEU A 170 5.64 13.25 11.40
CA LEU A 170 6.20 12.22 12.27
C LEU A 170 7.05 12.83 13.40
#